data_b07b4eb97dfb633d7fe5c1e803868f15
#
_entry.id   b07b4eb97dfb633d7fe5c1e803868f15
#
_cell.length_a   1.000
_cell.length_b   1.000
_cell.length_c   1.000
_cell.angle_alpha   90.00
_cell.angle_beta   90.00
_cell.angle_gamma   90.00
#
_symmetry.space_group_name_H-M   'P 1'
#
loop_
_entity.id
_entity.type
_entity.pdbx_description
1 polymer ?
#
loop_
_entity_poly.entity_id
_entity_poly.type
_entity_poly.pdbx_seq_one_letter_code
_entity_poly.pdbx_strand_id
1 'polypeptide(L)'
;MSVNIDQVLEETKKFAAQNPTILNAAVMSNEIVLNRIAKLIPKIRGEFASVNSVMGHVVQAFTPTWTETADVQFRGKQLRNYHQKVNFAFTPAEILGSWIQQKYDEGVELKDKTISKHVMTMLSAKIISDVNILSVKGVYNAATPTAWLASMDGLNRIHTVLLANTVNPCFKIETDAITDLNILDVVLDFEKGTPEMYRDAIKEIRMSTTNAQNHKLLYEDAFGKNTDYKGDKGNRTRLGERTIVAVPGMSNDKIVATIDGNFVRMIDVVENPATITDVQKLDYKIKVFGEFTLGYDYAVNELVLMNTSAVLVIKGLGNAALNALYYPEEVL
;
A
#
# COMPACT_ATOMS: atom_id res chain seq x y z
N MET A 1 11.43 -16.20 42.13
CA MET A 1 11.52 -17.39 41.29
C MET A 1 12.52 -17.14 40.18
N SER A 2 13.53 -18.01 40.02
CA SER A 2 14.43 -17.90 38.86
C SER A 2 13.70 -18.44 37.63
N VAL A 3 13.65 -17.65 36.57
CA VAL A 3 13.07 -18.08 35.30
C VAL A 3 14.00 -19.10 34.66
N ASN A 4 13.48 -20.30 34.34
CA ASN A 4 14.23 -21.28 33.58
C ASN A 4 14.17 -20.88 32.09
N ILE A 5 15.26 -20.32 31.57
CA ILE A 5 15.34 -19.80 30.18
C ILE A 5 15.15 -20.95 29.17
N ASP A 6 15.63 -22.16 29.50
CA ASP A 6 15.51 -23.33 28.63
C ASP A 6 14.04 -23.77 28.51
N GLN A 7 13.27 -23.67 29.59
CA GLN A 7 11.83 -23.93 29.54
C GLN A 7 11.10 -22.90 28.65
N VAL A 8 11.41 -21.62 28.80
CA VAL A 8 10.79 -20.53 27.96
C VAL A 8 11.20 -20.69 26.50
N LEU A 9 12.44 -21.10 26.22
CA LEU A 9 12.90 -21.41 24.87
C LEU A 9 12.06 -22.52 24.24
N GLU A 10 11.90 -23.67 24.96
CA GLU A 10 11.10 -24.80 24.46
C GLU A 10 9.62 -24.42 24.27
N GLU A 11 9.04 -23.63 25.16
CA GLU A 11 7.69 -23.10 25.00
C GLU A 11 7.57 -22.20 23.77
N THR A 12 8.57 -21.34 23.52
CA THR A 12 8.60 -20.44 22.36
C THR A 12 8.72 -21.23 21.06
N LYS A 13 9.58 -22.25 21.00
CA LYS A 13 9.69 -23.15 19.85
C LYS A 13 8.39 -23.91 19.59
N LYS A 14 7.76 -24.47 20.65
CA LYS A 14 6.47 -25.14 20.54
C LYS A 14 5.39 -24.20 20.03
N PHE A 15 5.33 -22.98 20.56
CA PHE A 15 4.37 -21.96 20.11
C PHE A 15 4.58 -21.62 18.64
N ALA A 16 5.82 -21.37 18.20
CA ALA A 16 6.14 -21.10 16.81
C ALA A 16 5.75 -22.27 15.89
N ALA A 17 6.03 -23.50 16.30
CA ALA A 17 5.66 -24.71 15.56
C ALA A 17 4.14 -24.92 15.47
N GLN A 18 3.39 -24.58 16.53
CA GLN A 18 1.94 -24.68 16.57
C GLN A 18 1.24 -23.54 15.79
N ASN A 19 1.92 -22.41 15.62
CA ASN A 19 1.39 -21.23 14.94
C ASN A 19 2.29 -20.77 13.77
N PRO A 20 2.54 -21.62 12.77
CA PRO A 20 3.47 -21.33 11.69
C PRO A 20 3.03 -20.14 10.85
N THR A 21 1.75 -19.83 10.84
CA THR A 21 1.15 -18.74 10.03
C THR A 21 1.05 -17.40 10.75
N ILE A 22 1.54 -17.28 12.01
CA ILE A 22 1.37 -16.04 12.79
C ILE A 22 2.01 -14.82 12.11
N LEU A 23 3.19 -14.98 11.55
CA LEU A 23 3.88 -13.92 10.81
C LEU A 23 3.16 -13.61 9.50
N ASN A 24 2.71 -14.62 8.78
CA ASN A 24 1.92 -14.44 7.58
C ASN A 24 0.60 -13.71 7.88
N ALA A 25 -0.10 -14.09 8.94
CA ALA A 25 -1.33 -13.43 9.37
C ALA A 25 -1.09 -11.94 9.69
N ALA A 26 0.02 -11.60 10.34
CA ALA A 26 0.38 -10.21 10.64
C ALA A 26 0.65 -9.40 9.36
N VAL A 27 1.48 -9.91 8.45
CA VAL A 27 1.80 -9.24 7.18
C VAL A 27 0.59 -9.14 6.26
N MET A 28 -0.33 -10.10 6.32
CA MET A 28 -1.57 -10.15 5.53
C MET A 28 -2.74 -9.39 6.18
N SER A 29 -2.55 -8.86 7.39
CA SER A 29 -3.62 -8.19 8.13
C SER A 29 -4.27 -7.07 7.35
N ASN A 30 -5.59 -6.99 7.42
CA ASN A 30 -6.37 -5.88 6.88
C ASN A 30 -6.25 -4.59 7.73
N GLU A 31 -5.57 -4.64 8.87
CA GLU A 31 -5.22 -3.44 9.64
C GLU A 31 -4.16 -2.59 8.92
N ILE A 32 -3.39 -3.21 8.03
CA ILE A 32 -2.50 -2.49 7.13
C ILE A 32 -3.35 -1.85 6.02
N VAL A 33 -3.36 -0.52 5.97
CA VAL A 33 -4.24 0.25 5.08
C VAL A 33 -4.05 -0.14 3.61
N LEU A 34 -2.80 -0.30 3.17
CA LEU A 34 -2.54 -0.67 1.77
C LEU A 34 -3.01 -2.08 1.41
N ASN A 35 -3.08 -3.00 2.37
CA ASN A 35 -3.61 -4.35 2.12
C ASN A 35 -5.09 -4.36 1.72
N ARG A 36 -5.87 -3.38 2.22
CA ARG A 36 -7.31 -3.27 1.89
C ARG A 36 -7.56 -2.81 0.48
N ILE A 37 -6.65 -1.98 -0.06
CA ILE A 37 -6.82 -1.34 -1.36
C ILE A 37 -5.99 -2.01 -2.46
N ALA A 38 -5.06 -2.91 -2.12
CA ALA A 38 -4.20 -3.58 -3.07
C ALA A 38 -4.72 -4.97 -3.43
N LYS A 39 -4.72 -5.29 -4.72
CA LYS A 39 -4.99 -6.65 -5.20
C LYS A 39 -3.78 -7.54 -4.94
N LEU A 40 -4.03 -8.69 -4.31
CA LEU A 40 -2.97 -9.66 -4.00
C LEU A 40 -2.51 -10.39 -5.27
N ILE A 41 -1.20 -10.40 -5.51
CA ILE A 41 -0.54 -11.26 -6.48
C ILE A 41 0.44 -12.18 -5.72
N PRO A 42 0.08 -13.45 -5.54
CA PRO A 42 0.95 -14.43 -4.89
C PRO A 42 2.01 -14.97 -5.85
N LYS A 43 3.03 -15.63 -5.30
CA LYS A 43 4.08 -16.36 -6.04
C LYS A 43 5.03 -15.46 -6.85
N ILE A 44 5.25 -14.23 -6.40
CA ILE A 44 6.26 -13.36 -7.01
C ILE A 44 7.55 -13.42 -6.18
N ARG A 45 8.62 -13.86 -6.82
CA ARG A 45 9.95 -13.90 -6.24
C ARG A 45 10.83 -12.82 -6.87
N GLY A 46 11.32 -11.89 -6.05
CA GLY A 46 12.21 -10.82 -6.51
C GLY A 46 11.54 -9.87 -7.49
N GLU A 47 11.96 -9.89 -8.75
CA GLU A 47 11.43 -9.03 -9.79
C GLU A 47 10.51 -9.80 -10.73
N PHE A 48 9.38 -9.21 -11.07
CA PHE A 48 8.40 -9.78 -12.00
C PHE A 48 8.13 -8.78 -13.13
N ALA A 49 8.26 -9.25 -14.35
CA ALA A 49 7.92 -8.45 -15.54
C ALA A 49 6.39 -8.50 -15.77
N SER A 50 5.70 -7.43 -15.48
CA SER A 50 4.32 -7.21 -15.91
C SER A 50 4.34 -6.67 -17.35
N VAL A 51 3.69 -7.35 -18.26
CA VAL A 51 3.56 -6.89 -19.66
C VAL A 51 2.11 -6.47 -19.88
N ASN A 52 1.93 -5.21 -20.24
CA ASN A 52 0.65 -4.68 -20.69
C ASN A 52 0.63 -4.65 -22.22
N SER A 53 -0.45 -5.12 -22.82
CA SER A 53 -0.70 -5.03 -24.27
C SER A 53 -1.79 -4.03 -24.52
N VAL A 54 -1.51 -3.08 -25.41
CA VAL A 54 -2.45 -2.03 -25.80
C VAL A 54 -2.53 -1.99 -27.31
N MET A 55 -3.73 -1.78 -27.82
CA MET A 55 -4.01 -1.72 -29.26
C MET A 55 -4.71 -0.40 -29.58
N GLY A 56 -4.30 0.26 -30.66
CA GLY A 56 -4.98 1.45 -31.16
C GLY A 56 -6.32 1.12 -31.86
N HIS A 57 -6.92 2.12 -32.47
CA HIS A 57 -8.19 1.94 -33.19
C HIS A 57 -8.04 0.98 -34.36
N VAL A 58 -8.86 -0.06 -34.39
CA VAL A 58 -8.87 -1.08 -35.47
C VAL A 58 -10.12 -1.02 -36.33
N VAL A 59 -11.15 -0.29 -35.91
CA VAL A 59 -12.40 -0.18 -36.65
C VAL A 59 -12.26 0.90 -37.70
N GLN A 60 -12.60 0.55 -38.96
CA GLN A 60 -12.61 1.47 -40.09
C GLN A 60 -13.80 1.19 -41.00
N ALA A 61 -14.13 2.13 -41.90
CA ALA A 61 -15.17 1.92 -42.88
C ALA A 61 -14.76 0.79 -43.84
N PHE A 62 -15.74 0.01 -44.31
CA PHE A 62 -15.48 -1.07 -45.24
C PHE A 62 -14.88 -0.52 -46.56
N THR A 63 -13.72 -1.01 -46.90
CA THR A 63 -13.09 -0.84 -48.22
C THR A 63 -12.64 -2.20 -48.71
N PRO A 64 -12.70 -2.50 -50.04
CA PRO A 64 -12.29 -3.80 -50.58
C PRO A 64 -10.76 -4.03 -50.52
N THR A 65 -10.00 -3.00 -50.19
CA THR A 65 -8.52 -3.05 -50.06
C THR A 65 -8.18 -3.22 -48.57
N TRP A 66 -7.23 -4.13 -48.27
CA TRP A 66 -6.71 -4.27 -46.91
C TRP A 66 -5.86 -3.06 -46.54
N THR A 67 -6.18 -2.42 -45.40
CA THR A 67 -5.42 -1.33 -44.81
C THR A 67 -5.21 -1.61 -43.34
N GLU A 68 -3.94 -1.57 -42.93
CA GLU A 68 -3.58 -1.68 -41.50
C GLU A 68 -3.87 -0.36 -40.79
N THR A 69 -4.61 -0.42 -39.68
CA THR A 69 -4.96 0.77 -38.89
C THR A 69 -4.21 0.86 -37.58
N ALA A 70 -3.89 -0.27 -36.95
CA ALA A 70 -3.20 -0.29 -35.68
C ALA A 70 -2.38 -1.55 -35.46
N ASP A 71 -1.30 -1.43 -34.74
CA ASP A 71 -0.46 -2.51 -34.25
C ASP A 71 -0.62 -2.70 -32.74
N VAL A 72 -0.35 -3.92 -32.26
CA VAL A 72 -0.35 -4.25 -30.83
C VAL A 72 0.98 -3.80 -30.24
N GLN A 73 0.92 -2.89 -29.27
CA GLN A 73 2.09 -2.46 -28.51
C GLN A 73 2.18 -3.20 -27.19
N PHE A 74 3.34 -3.80 -26.92
CA PHE A 74 3.65 -4.44 -25.65
C PHE A 74 4.50 -3.51 -24.81
N ARG A 75 4.03 -3.18 -23.61
CA ARG A 75 4.75 -2.33 -22.67
C ARG A 75 5.05 -3.11 -21.41
N GLY A 76 6.33 -3.26 -21.13
CA GLY A 76 6.81 -3.99 -19.94
C GLY A 76 7.08 -3.07 -18.78
N LYS A 77 6.72 -3.50 -17.60
CA LYS A 77 7.10 -2.90 -16.33
C LYS A 77 7.66 -3.96 -15.39
N GLN A 78 8.74 -3.65 -14.68
CA GLN A 78 9.26 -4.50 -13.63
C GLN A 78 8.56 -4.15 -12.31
N LEU A 79 7.91 -5.14 -11.72
CA LEU A 79 7.36 -5.10 -10.38
C LEU A 79 8.36 -5.78 -9.43
N ARG A 80 8.61 -5.19 -8.27
CA ARG A 80 9.61 -5.70 -7.34
C ARG A 80 8.99 -6.13 -6.02
N ASN A 81 9.33 -7.35 -5.61
CA ASN A 81 9.04 -7.89 -4.29
C ASN A 81 10.31 -7.85 -3.45
N TYR A 82 10.22 -7.37 -2.21
CA TYR A 82 11.36 -7.19 -1.31
C TYR A 82 11.37 -8.27 -0.26
N HIS A 83 12.53 -8.94 -0.10
CA HIS A 83 12.74 -9.89 0.97
C HIS A 83 13.13 -9.16 2.25
N GLN A 84 12.41 -9.39 3.32
CA GLN A 84 12.56 -8.73 4.60
C GLN A 84 12.75 -9.75 5.72
N LYS A 85 13.41 -9.34 6.79
CA LYS A 85 13.65 -10.16 7.98
C LYS A 85 13.10 -9.49 9.23
N VAL A 86 12.67 -10.31 10.16
CA VAL A 86 12.27 -9.92 11.52
C VAL A 86 13.27 -10.55 12.48
N ASN A 87 14.13 -9.72 13.10
CA ASN A 87 15.05 -10.15 14.13
C ASN A 87 14.64 -9.48 15.45
N PHE A 88 14.29 -10.32 16.41
CA PHE A 88 13.81 -9.88 17.69
C PHE A 88 14.45 -10.70 18.80
N ALA A 89 14.78 -10.07 19.91
CA ALA A 89 15.33 -10.74 21.07
C ALA A 89 14.66 -10.21 22.35
N PHE A 90 14.45 -11.08 23.32
CA PHE A 90 13.91 -10.69 24.63
C PHE A 90 14.60 -11.45 25.77
N THR A 91 14.62 -10.82 26.95
CA THR A 91 15.15 -11.38 28.19
C THR A 91 13.97 -11.83 29.04
N PRO A 92 13.72 -13.14 29.22
CA PRO A 92 12.56 -13.64 29.96
C PRO A 92 12.46 -13.10 31.39
N ALA A 93 13.61 -12.88 32.06
CA ALA A 93 13.65 -12.36 33.42
C ALA A 93 13.10 -10.93 33.56
N GLU A 94 13.30 -10.06 32.55
CA GLU A 94 12.82 -8.67 32.57
C GLU A 94 11.31 -8.59 32.36
N ILE A 95 10.76 -9.50 31.55
CA ILE A 95 9.34 -9.54 31.23
C ILE A 95 8.52 -10.12 32.40
N LEU A 96 9.08 -11.10 33.10
CA LEU A 96 8.35 -11.89 34.08
C LEU A 96 7.77 -11.05 35.23
N GLY A 97 8.52 -10.07 35.71
CA GLY A 97 8.09 -9.21 36.84
C GLY A 97 6.83 -8.39 36.53
N SER A 98 6.88 -7.62 35.45
CA SER A 98 5.79 -6.73 35.06
C SER A 98 4.58 -7.49 34.48
N TRP A 99 4.84 -8.54 33.69
CA TRP A 99 3.78 -9.30 33.04
C TRP A 99 2.97 -10.19 33.98
N ILE A 100 3.62 -10.85 34.97
CA ILE A 100 2.91 -11.66 35.98
C ILE A 100 2.01 -10.77 36.82
N GLN A 101 2.47 -9.58 37.22
CA GLN A 101 1.67 -8.67 38.03
C GLN A 101 0.44 -8.22 37.25
N GLN A 102 0.60 -7.79 36.01
CA GLN A 102 -0.50 -7.39 35.14
C GLN A 102 -1.53 -8.52 34.93
N LYS A 103 -1.07 -9.74 34.71
CA LYS A 103 -1.95 -10.89 34.52
C LYS A 103 -2.63 -11.37 35.81
N TYR A 104 -2.01 -11.13 36.93
CA TYR A 104 -2.63 -11.39 38.25
C TYR A 104 -3.83 -10.47 38.48
N ASP A 105 -3.68 -9.21 38.10
CA ASP A 105 -4.74 -8.21 38.18
C ASP A 105 -5.92 -8.51 37.22
N GLU A 106 -5.65 -9.18 36.09
CA GLU A 106 -6.67 -9.62 35.13
C GLU A 106 -7.42 -10.92 35.54
N GLY A 107 -7.07 -11.56 36.66
CA GLY A 107 -7.75 -12.76 37.15
C GLY A 107 -7.56 -14.02 36.32
N VAL A 108 -6.58 -14.07 35.41
CA VAL A 108 -6.26 -15.23 34.56
C VAL A 108 -5.47 -16.28 35.33
N GLU A 109 -5.80 -17.56 35.19
CA GLU A 109 -5.04 -18.65 35.85
C GLU A 109 -3.59 -18.76 35.37
N LEU A 110 -2.68 -19.08 36.29
CA LEU A 110 -1.22 -19.16 36.02
C LEU A 110 -0.84 -20.15 34.90
N LYS A 111 -1.59 -21.26 34.74
CA LYS A 111 -1.35 -22.25 33.69
C LYS A 111 -1.56 -21.72 32.25
N ASP A 112 -2.40 -20.69 32.10
CA ASP A 112 -2.72 -20.10 30.80
C ASP A 112 -1.83 -18.90 30.45
N LYS A 113 -0.88 -18.58 31.34
CA LYS A 113 0.02 -17.43 31.27
C LYS A 113 1.37 -17.84 30.69
N THR A 114 1.43 -18.03 29.37
CA THR A 114 2.72 -18.31 28.71
C THR A 114 3.38 -17.03 28.25
N ILE A 115 4.60 -16.75 28.72
CA ILE A 115 5.43 -15.62 28.29
C ILE A 115 5.55 -15.62 26.75
N SER A 116 5.76 -16.79 26.18
CA SER A 116 5.90 -16.98 24.73
C SER A 116 4.69 -16.48 23.94
N LYS A 117 3.47 -16.80 24.38
CA LYS A 117 2.23 -16.33 23.73
C LYS A 117 2.11 -14.80 23.78
N HIS A 118 2.38 -14.21 24.95
CA HIS A 118 2.32 -12.76 25.12
C HIS A 118 3.32 -12.04 24.21
N VAL A 119 4.58 -12.48 24.22
CA VAL A 119 5.65 -11.90 23.40
C VAL A 119 5.34 -12.03 21.91
N MET A 120 4.84 -13.19 21.45
CA MET A 120 4.48 -13.39 20.04
C MET A 120 3.27 -12.55 19.61
N THR A 121 2.31 -12.33 20.50
CA THR A 121 1.19 -11.42 20.23
C THR A 121 1.66 -9.97 20.09
N MET A 122 2.55 -9.51 21.00
CA MET A 122 3.18 -8.20 20.88
C MET A 122 3.99 -8.04 19.61
N LEU A 123 4.76 -9.07 19.22
CA LEU A 123 5.52 -9.09 17.98
C LEU A 123 4.61 -8.95 16.76
N SER A 124 3.52 -9.70 16.70
CA SER A 124 2.54 -9.61 15.63
C SER A 124 1.95 -8.20 15.49
N ALA A 125 1.52 -7.60 16.60
CA ALA A 125 0.99 -6.23 16.61
C ALA A 125 2.05 -5.22 16.15
N LYS A 126 3.31 -5.39 16.59
CA LYS A 126 4.41 -4.52 16.19
C LYS A 126 4.73 -4.64 14.70
N ILE A 127 4.72 -5.85 14.14
CA ILE A 127 4.92 -6.07 12.70
C ILE A 127 3.82 -5.39 11.89
N ILE A 128 2.56 -5.50 12.29
CA ILE A 128 1.45 -4.80 11.62
C ILE A 128 1.70 -3.29 11.61
N SER A 129 2.07 -2.71 12.75
CA SER A 129 2.37 -1.29 12.87
C SER A 129 3.56 -0.86 11.99
N ASP A 130 4.65 -1.61 12.02
CA ASP A 130 5.86 -1.30 11.27
C ASP A 130 5.64 -1.43 9.76
N VAL A 131 4.96 -2.50 9.31
CA VAL A 131 4.61 -2.69 7.90
C VAL A 131 3.66 -1.60 7.41
N ASN A 132 2.72 -1.16 8.24
CA ASN A 132 1.81 -0.07 7.88
C ASN A 132 2.56 1.24 7.60
N ILE A 133 3.55 1.59 8.41
CA ILE A 133 4.38 2.78 8.17
C ILE A 133 5.33 2.57 6.99
N LEU A 134 6.00 1.42 6.94
CA LEU A 134 6.98 1.07 5.91
C LEU A 134 6.35 1.06 4.52
N SER A 135 5.16 0.47 4.38
CA SER A 135 4.43 0.39 3.11
C SER A 135 4.12 1.76 2.49
N VAL A 136 4.05 2.82 3.31
CA VAL A 136 3.79 4.18 2.83
C VAL A 136 5.05 5.03 2.72
N LYS A 137 5.93 4.97 3.74
CA LYS A 137 7.10 5.88 3.88
C LYS A 137 8.43 5.26 3.48
N GLY A 138 8.48 3.96 3.22
CA GLY A 138 9.73 3.26 2.90
C GLY A 138 10.41 3.82 1.65
N VAL A 139 11.75 3.79 1.66
CA VAL A 139 12.61 4.10 0.51
C VAL A 139 13.73 3.07 0.47
N TYR A 140 13.64 2.14 -0.46
CA TYR A 140 14.61 1.05 -0.55
C TYR A 140 16.03 1.55 -0.76
N ASN A 141 16.94 1.05 0.06
CA ASN A 141 18.37 1.32 -0.08
C ASN A 141 19.21 0.10 0.33
N ALA A 142 19.80 -0.55 -0.66
CA ALA A 142 20.65 -1.73 -0.44
C ALA A 142 21.91 -1.43 0.38
N ALA A 143 22.39 -0.18 0.40
CA ALA A 143 23.59 0.21 1.16
C ALA A 143 23.34 0.35 2.68
N THR A 144 22.08 0.44 3.10
CA THR A 144 21.72 0.61 4.52
C THR A 144 20.74 -0.48 4.98
N PRO A 145 21.11 -1.78 4.96
CA PRO A 145 20.19 -2.89 5.19
C PRO A 145 19.64 -2.95 6.63
N THR A 146 20.26 -2.24 7.57
CA THR A 146 19.83 -2.18 8.98
C THR A 146 18.79 -1.10 9.25
N ALA A 147 18.61 -0.14 8.34
CA ALA A 147 17.59 0.88 8.47
C ALA A 147 16.23 0.30 8.07
N TRP A 148 15.31 0.22 9.01
CA TRP A 148 14.01 -0.45 8.80
C TRP A 148 13.16 0.19 7.68
N LEU A 149 13.21 1.52 7.51
CA LEU A 149 12.54 2.23 6.40
C LEU A 149 13.22 2.04 5.04
N ALA A 150 14.43 1.46 5.00
CA ALA A 150 15.15 1.20 3.76
C ALA A 150 14.94 -0.22 3.21
N SER A 151 14.03 -1.00 3.78
CA SER A 151 13.81 -2.39 3.40
C SER A 151 12.94 -2.58 2.16
N MET A 152 12.07 -1.62 1.82
CA MET A 152 11.24 -1.64 0.61
C MET A 152 10.85 -0.23 0.17
N ASP A 153 10.41 -0.08 -1.09
CA ASP A 153 9.80 1.15 -1.56
C ASP A 153 8.32 1.22 -1.12
N GLY A 154 7.99 2.31 -0.44
CA GLY A 154 6.65 2.63 -0.02
C GLY A 154 5.91 3.49 -1.04
N LEU A 155 4.62 3.69 -0.80
CA LEU A 155 3.70 4.39 -1.70
C LEU A 155 4.20 5.79 -2.11
N ASN A 156 4.75 6.57 -1.16
CA ASN A 156 5.26 7.91 -1.46
C ASN A 156 6.43 7.88 -2.45
N ARG A 157 7.32 6.89 -2.31
CA ARG A 157 8.45 6.71 -3.24
C ARG A 157 7.94 6.28 -4.61
N ILE A 158 7.00 5.35 -4.67
CA ILE A 158 6.36 4.89 -5.91
C ILE A 158 5.72 6.08 -6.64
N HIS A 159 4.97 6.92 -5.97
CA HIS A 159 4.35 8.12 -6.55
C HIS A 159 5.39 9.11 -7.10
N THR A 160 6.48 9.33 -6.36
CA THR A 160 7.57 10.21 -6.83
C THR A 160 8.21 9.67 -8.12
N VAL A 161 8.47 8.37 -8.16
CA VAL A 161 9.04 7.72 -9.35
C VAL A 161 8.08 7.76 -10.53
N LEU A 162 6.78 7.52 -10.29
CA LEU A 162 5.74 7.58 -11.33
C LEU A 162 5.63 8.96 -11.98
N LEU A 163 5.64 10.03 -11.18
CA LEU A 163 5.57 11.41 -11.70
C LEU A 163 6.78 11.78 -12.55
N ALA A 164 7.96 11.22 -12.22
CA ALA A 164 9.20 11.46 -12.96
C ALA A 164 9.37 10.54 -14.18
N ASN A 165 8.58 9.47 -14.29
CA ASN A 165 8.72 8.48 -15.36
C ASN A 165 8.19 9.03 -16.68
N THR A 166 9.03 8.97 -17.74
CA THR A 166 8.69 9.41 -19.10
C THR A 166 8.48 8.23 -20.06
N VAL A 167 8.96 7.03 -19.70
CA VAL A 167 8.82 5.83 -20.53
C VAL A 167 7.44 5.20 -20.36
N ASN A 168 7.06 4.95 -19.10
CA ASN A 168 5.73 4.49 -18.72
C ASN A 168 5.12 5.52 -17.75
N PRO A 169 4.66 6.68 -18.26
CA PRO A 169 4.19 7.79 -17.43
C PRO A 169 2.82 7.49 -16.81
N CYS A 170 2.53 8.11 -15.67
CA CYS A 170 1.16 8.20 -15.15
C CYS A 170 0.38 9.31 -15.85
N PHE A 171 -0.94 9.24 -15.82
CA PHE A 171 -1.82 10.30 -16.30
C PHE A 171 -1.80 11.47 -15.31
N LYS A 172 -1.34 12.63 -15.76
CA LYS A 172 -1.19 13.82 -14.94
C LYS A 172 -2.39 14.75 -15.13
N ILE A 173 -2.99 15.13 -14.02
CA ILE A 173 -4.08 16.11 -13.98
C ILE A 173 -3.53 17.38 -13.34
N GLU A 174 -3.58 18.48 -14.10
CA GLU A 174 -3.17 19.79 -13.63
C GLU A 174 -4.18 20.32 -12.62
N THR A 175 -3.69 20.67 -11.43
CA THR A 175 -4.49 21.23 -10.35
C THR A 175 -3.65 22.29 -9.63
N ASP A 176 -4.30 23.14 -8.87
CA ASP A 176 -3.59 24.03 -7.96
C ASP A 176 -2.78 23.24 -6.93
N ALA A 177 -1.74 23.88 -6.36
CA ALA A 177 -1.00 23.32 -5.25
C ALA A 177 -1.95 23.11 -4.04
N ILE A 178 -1.90 21.93 -3.45
CA ILE A 178 -2.79 21.57 -2.33
C ILE A 178 -2.43 22.38 -1.09
N THR A 179 -3.44 23.01 -0.51
CA THR A 179 -3.40 23.72 0.76
C THR A 179 -4.56 23.27 1.64
N ASP A 180 -4.50 23.59 2.93
CA ASP A 180 -5.58 23.27 3.87
C ASP A 180 -6.92 23.97 3.53
N LEU A 181 -6.89 25.05 2.74
CA LEU A 181 -8.05 25.87 2.40
C LEU A 181 -8.64 25.58 1.02
N ASN A 182 -7.91 24.92 0.13
CA ASN A 182 -8.36 24.70 -1.26
C ASN A 182 -8.58 23.22 -1.63
N ILE A 183 -8.37 22.29 -0.72
CA ILE A 183 -8.44 20.85 -1.03
C ILE A 183 -9.79 20.43 -1.62
N LEU A 184 -10.88 21.08 -1.26
CA LEU A 184 -12.22 20.81 -1.81
C LEU A 184 -12.29 21.11 -3.31
N ASP A 185 -11.73 22.24 -3.72
CA ASP A 185 -11.71 22.67 -5.13
C ASP A 185 -10.69 21.87 -5.93
N VAL A 186 -9.52 21.58 -5.35
CA VAL A 186 -8.49 20.71 -5.96
C VAL A 186 -9.04 19.31 -6.25
N VAL A 187 -9.80 18.72 -5.33
CA VAL A 187 -10.45 17.42 -5.54
C VAL A 187 -11.50 17.52 -6.65
N LEU A 188 -12.26 18.60 -6.71
CA LEU A 188 -13.24 18.82 -7.78
C LEU A 188 -12.57 18.96 -9.16
N ASP A 189 -11.45 19.70 -9.23
CA ASP A 189 -10.71 19.87 -10.48
C ASP A 189 -10.03 18.56 -10.91
N PHE A 190 -9.51 17.79 -9.95
CA PHE A 190 -9.02 16.43 -10.20
C PHE A 190 -10.12 15.52 -10.75
N GLU A 191 -11.31 15.59 -10.18
CA GLU A 191 -12.46 14.78 -10.63
C GLU A 191 -12.94 15.17 -12.04
N LYS A 192 -12.98 16.47 -12.34
CA LYS A 192 -13.29 16.98 -13.70
C LYS A 192 -12.21 16.61 -14.72
N GLY A 193 -10.93 16.63 -14.31
CA GLY A 193 -9.80 16.23 -15.15
C GLY A 193 -9.67 14.71 -15.34
N THR A 194 -10.52 13.91 -14.69
CA THR A 194 -10.53 12.45 -14.90
C THR A 194 -11.11 12.12 -16.28
N PRO A 195 -10.40 11.35 -17.13
CA PRO A 195 -10.85 10.95 -18.46
C PRO A 195 -12.24 10.31 -18.44
N GLU A 196 -13.10 10.67 -19.38
CA GLU A 196 -14.50 10.24 -19.40
C GLU A 196 -14.62 8.71 -19.49
N MET A 197 -13.81 8.08 -20.33
CA MET A 197 -13.75 6.66 -20.54
C MET A 197 -13.53 5.85 -19.23
N TYR A 198 -12.80 6.41 -18.26
CA TYR A 198 -12.47 5.73 -17.00
C TYR A 198 -13.25 6.24 -15.78
N ARG A 199 -14.17 7.18 -15.98
CA ARG A 199 -14.93 7.77 -14.86
C ARG A 199 -15.67 6.71 -14.04
N ASP A 200 -16.31 5.78 -14.69
CA ASP A 200 -17.06 4.70 -14.04
C ASP A 200 -16.17 3.62 -13.42
N ALA A 201 -14.96 3.44 -13.98
CA ALA A 201 -14.00 2.44 -13.50
C ALA A 201 -13.24 2.92 -12.25
N ILE A 202 -13.08 4.24 -12.09
CA ILE A 202 -12.38 4.85 -10.95
C ILE A 202 -13.38 5.20 -9.86
N LYS A 203 -13.41 4.38 -8.81
CA LYS A 203 -14.37 4.51 -7.69
C LYS A 203 -13.79 5.23 -6.48
N GLU A 204 -12.46 5.30 -6.37
CA GLU A 204 -11.76 5.79 -5.19
C GLU A 204 -10.72 6.84 -5.56
N ILE A 205 -10.65 7.88 -4.72
CA ILE A 205 -9.58 8.87 -4.72
C ILE A 205 -8.80 8.70 -3.42
N ARG A 206 -7.49 8.54 -3.53
CA ARG A 206 -6.57 8.33 -2.40
C ARG A 206 -5.81 9.60 -2.09
N MET A 207 -5.78 9.98 -0.83
CA MET A 207 -5.06 11.15 -0.34
C MET A 207 -4.58 10.94 1.10
N SER A 208 -3.78 11.87 1.62
CA SER A 208 -3.35 11.82 3.01
C SER A 208 -4.53 11.95 3.98
N THR A 209 -4.36 11.45 5.20
CA THR A 209 -5.37 11.60 6.26
C THR A 209 -5.67 13.08 6.55
N THR A 210 -4.64 13.94 6.54
CA THR A 210 -4.80 15.38 6.76
C THR A 210 -5.68 16.01 5.68
N ASN A 211 -5.39 15.72 4.41
CA ASN A 211 -6.19 16.25 3.29
C ASN A 211 -7.64 15.73 3.32
N ALA A 212 -7.83 14.47 3.67
CA ALA A 212 -9.18 13.91 3.80
C ALA A 212 -9.99 14.58 4.92
N GLN A 213 -9.34 14.90 6.05
CA GLN A 213 -9.96 15.64 7.14
C GLN A 213 -10.29 17.08 6.74
N ASN A 214 -9.35 17.78 6.12
CA ASN A 214 -9.55 19.15 5.64
C ASN A 214 -10.65 19.22 4.57
N HIS A 215 -10.68 18.25 3.64
CA HIS A 215 -11.77 18.14 2.66
C HIS A 215 -13.13 18.02 3.36
N LYS A 216 -13.23 17.18 4.38
CA LYS A 216 -14.48 17.02 5.13
C LYS A 216 -14.89 18.31 5.85
N LEU A 217 -13.95 19.00 6.49
CA LEU A 217 -14.21 20.26 7.19
C LEU A 217 -14.69 21.35 6.22
N LEU A 218 -14.00 21.52 5.09
CA LEU A 218 -14.40 22.49 4.06
C LEU A 218 -15.74 22.14 3.41
N TYR A 219 -16.04 20.85 3.25
CA TYR A 219 -17.33 20.40 2.76
C TYR A 219 -18.45 20.78 3.74
N GLU A 220 -18.24 20.56 5.05
CA GLU A 220 -19.20 20.94 6.10
C GLU A 220 -19.40 22.45 6.19
N ASP A 221 -18.33 23.24 6.02
CA ASP A 221 -18.40 24.70 6.00
C ASP A 221 -19.15 25.25 4.78
N ALA A 222 -18.92 24.66 3.61
CA ALA A 222 -19.54 25.11 2.36
C ALA A 222 -21.02 24.72 2.24
N PHE A 223 -21.41 23.54 2.74
CA PHE A 223 -22.75 22.98 2.52
C PHE A 223 -23.59 22.82 3.80
N GLY A 224 -23.01 23.12 4.97
CA GLY A 224 -23.65 22.99 6.29
C GLY A 224 -23.73 21.54 6.78
N LYS A 225 -23.76 21.39 8.11
CA LYS A 225 -23.78 20.08 8.80
C LYS A 225 -25.05 19.27 8.59
N ASN A 226 -26.15 19.94 8.22
CA ASN A 226 -27.48 19.31 8.09
C ASN A 226 -27.74 18.66 6.71
N THR A 227 -26.82 18.74 5.76
CA THR A 227 -27.00 18.17 4.43
C THR A 227 -26.72 16.68 4.37
N ASP A 228 -26.14 16.10 5.43
CA ASP A 228 -25.81 14.69 5.49
C ASP A 228 -26.27 14.01 6.77
N TYR A 229 -27.51 13.55 6.76
CA TYR A 229 -28.09 12.81 7.89
C TYR A 229 -27.41 11.44 8.15
N LYS A 230 -26.59 10.95 7.20
CA LYS A 230 -25.93 9.62 7.31
C LYS A 230 -24.42 9.69 7.57
N GLY A 231 -23.83 10.87 7.66
CA GLY A 231 -22.40 11.03 7.96
C GLY A 231 -21.44 10.54 6.87
N ASP A 232 -21.95 10.13 5.72
CA ASP A 232 -21.15 9.42 4.70
C ASP A 232 -20.73 10.31 3.53
N LYS A 233 -21.36 11.47 3.36
CA LYS A 233 -21.06 12.38 2.23
C LYS A 233 -19.71 13.10 2.39
N GLY A 234 -19.27 13.32 3.61
CA GLY A 234 -17.95 13.92 3.87
C GLY A 234 -16.78 13.07 3.40
N ASN A 235 -17.00 11.76 3.16
CA ASN A 235 -16.02 10.83 2.61
C ASN A 235 -16.20 10.62 1.09
N ARG A 236 -17.07 11.37 0.45
CA ARG A 236 -17.28 11.35 -1.00
C ARG A 236 -16.82 12.66 -1.62
N THR A 237 -16.51 12.61 -2.88
CA THR A 237 -16.23 13.82 -3.68
C THR A 237 -17.49 14.71 -3.77
N ARG A 238 -17.28 15.97 -4.11
CA ARG A 238 -18.38 16.95 -4.25
C ARG A 238 -19.44 16.50 -5.25
N LEU A 239 -19.04 15.84 -6.34
CA LEU A 239 -19.96 15.27 -7.32
C LEU A 239 -20.68 14.00 -6.78
N GLY A 240 -20.19 13.43 -5.67
CA GLY A 240 -20.77 12.26 -5.02
C GLY A 240 -20.48 10.92 -5.70
N GLU A 241 -19.67 10.92 -6.74
CA GLU A 241 -19.38 9.75 -7.56
C GLU A 241 -18.30 8.84 -6.95
N ARG A 242 -17.31 9.43 -6.27
CA ARG A 242 -16.12 8.71 -5.78
C ARG A 242 -15.98 8.77 -4.27
N THR A 243 -15.43 7.72 -3.72
CA THR A 243 -15.10 7.64 -2.29
C THR A 243 -13.70 8.16 -2.04
N ILE A 244 -13.52 8.98 -1.02
CA ILE A 244 -12.21 9.45 -0.57
C ILE A 244 -11.64 8.44 0.41
N VAL A 245 -10.48 7.88 0.08
CA VAL A 245 -9.74 6.93 0.91
C VAL A 245 -8.56 7.65 1.55
N ALA A 246 -8.62 7.81 2.87
CA ALA A 246 -7.53 8.37 3.66
C ALA A 246 -6.42 7.34 3.85
N VAL A 247 -5.20 7.68 3.42
CA VAL A 247 -4.01 6.84 3.60
C VAL A 247 -3.07 7.51 4.60
N PRO A 248 -2.91 6.96 5.81
CA PRO A 248 -2.02 7.52 6.84
C PRO A 248 -0.57 7.57 6.36
N GLY A 249 0.06 8.74 6.49
CA GLY A 249 1.47 8.94 6.11
C GLY A 249 1.71 9.17 4.61
N MET A 250 0.69 9.17 3.77
CA MET A 250 0.79 9.61 2.40
C MET A 250 1.15 11.11 2.34
N SER A 251 1.90 11.51 1.32
CA SER A 251 2.31 12.90 1.10
C SER A 251 1.10 13.83 0.89
N ASN A 252 1.12 15.01 1.52
CA ASN A 252 -0.01 15.94 1.46
C ASN A 252 -0.14 16.66 0.11
N ASP A 253 0.89 16.60 -0.74
CA ASP A 253 0.89 17.20 -2.07
C ASP A 253 0.33 16.30 -3.17
N LYS A 254 -0.13 15.10 -2.81
CA LYS A 254 -0.56 14.06 -3.75
C LYS A 254 -2.04 13.68 -3.57
N ILE A 255 -2.72 13.62 -4.71
CA ILE A 255 -4.01 12.96 -4.90
C ILE A 255 -3.81 11.91 -5.98
N VAL A 256 -4.27 10.71 -5.74
CA VAL A 256 -4.07 9.58 -6.65
C VAL A 256 -5.36 8.81 -6.83
N ALA A 257 -5.66 8.48 -8.07
CA ALA A 257 -6.76 7.59 -8.42
C ALA A 257 -6.27 6.54 -9.43
N THR A 258 -6.90 5.40 -9.45
CA THR A 258 -6.63 4.34 -10.41
C THR A 258 -7.83 3.43 -10.55
N ILE A 259 -7.89 2.65 -11.61
CA ILE A 259 -8.91 1.63 -11.78
C ILE A 259 -8.73 0.52 -10.74
N ASP A 260 -9.82 -0.15 -10.43
CA ASP A 260 -9.80 -1.28 -9.49
C ASP A 260 -8.87 -2.40 -9.97
N GLY A 261 -8.10 -2.97 -9.03
CA GLY A 261 -7.16 -4.05 -9.30
C GLY A 261 -5.82 -3.63 -9.92
N ASN A 262 -5.60 -2.36 -10.27
CA ASN A 262 -4.32 -1.89 -10.80
C ASN A 262 -3.24 -1.68 -9.72
N PHE A 263 -3.63 -1.33 -8.49
CA PHE A 263 -2.72 -1.29 -7.36
C PHE A 263 -2.56 -2.69 -6.78
N VAL A 264 -1.33 -3.21 -6.77
CA VAL A 264 -1.05 -4.62 -6.47
C VAL A 264 -0.13 -4.76 -5.26
N ARG A 265 -0.35 -5.83 -4.52
CA ARG A 265 0.50 -6.31 -3.44
C ARG A 265 1.12 -7.63 -3.83
N MET A 266 2.43 -7.71 -3.81
CA MET A 266 3.22 -8.87 -4.21
C MET A 266 3.76 -9.58 -2.99
N ILE A 267 3.58 -10.88 -2.94
CA ILE A 267 4.13 -11.77 -1.90
C ILE A 267 4.62 -13.05 -2.53
N ASP A 268 5.56 -13.71 -1.86
CA ASP A 268 5.95 -15.08 -2.19
C ASP A 268 5.46 -16.02 -1.08
N VAL A 269 4.43 -16.80 -1.37
CA VAL A 269 3.87 -17.78 -0.43
C VAL A 269 4.36 -19.20 -0.67
N VAL A 270 5.13 -19.44 -1.72
CA VAL A 270 5.54 -20.80 -2.14
C VAL A 270 6.95 -21.12 -1.69
N GLU A 271 7.93 -20.27 -2.05
CA GLU A 271 9.33 -20.53 -1.73
C GLU A 271 9.76 -19.84 -0.44
N ASN A 272 9.14 -18.70 -0.12
CA ASN A 272 9.48 -17.93 1.07
C ASN A 272 8.21 -17.42 1.77
N PRO A 273 7.40 -18.35 2.32
CA PRO A 273 6.23 -17.99 3.11
C PRO A 273 6.67 -17.21 4.34
N ALA A 274 5.87 -16.23 4.75
CA ALA A 274 6.11 -15.46 5.96
C ALA A 274 6.05 -16.38 7.19
N THR A 275 7.20 -16.83 7.70
CA THR A 275 7.31 -17.79 8.80
C THR A 275 8.37 -17.37 9.81
N ILE A 276 8.24 -17.88 11.02
CA ILE A 276 9.32 -17.86 12.02
C ILE A 276 10.26 -19.00 11.65
N THR A 277 11.47 -18.63 11.23
CA THR A 277 12.46 -19.58 10.71
C THR A 277 13.22 -20.31 11.81
N ASP A 278 13.55 -19.62 12.92
CA ASP A 278 14.30 -20.21 14.01
C ASP A 278 14.08 -19.45 15.33
N VAL A 279 14.33 -20.16 16.44
CA VAL A 279 14.34 -19.60 17.81
C VAL A 279 15.56 -20.14 18.53
N GLN A 280 16.45 -19.25 18.95
CA GLN A 280 17.74 -19.59 19.54
C GLN A 280 17.93 -18.93 20.90
N LYS A 281 18.68 -19.61 21.79
CA LYS A 281 19.17 -19.04 23.04
C LYS A 281 20.57 -18.45 22.82
N LEU A 282 20.76 -17.24 23.31
CA LEU A 282 22.09 -16.63 23.42
C LEU A 282 22.20 -15.99 24.80
N ASP A 283 23.04 -16.57 25.66
CA ASP A 283 23.20 -16.15 27.05
C ASP A 283 21.84 -16.14 27.80
N TYR A 284 21.40 -14.98 28.28
CA TYR A 284 20.13 -14.76 28.96
C TYR A 284 18.99 -14.33 28.05
N LYS A 285 19.21 -14.30 26.73
CA LYS A 285 18.25 -13.84 25.73
C LYS A 285 17.76 -14.97 24.84
N ILE A 286 16.50 -14.86 24.43
CA ILE A 286 15.90 -15.69 23.39
C ILE A 286 15.80 -14.84 22.14
N LYS A 287 16.37 -15.29 21.02
CA LYS A 287 16.32 -14.67 19.71
C LYS A 287 15.30 -15.38 18.84
N VAL A 288 14.47 -14.63 18.18
CA VAL A 288 13.48 -15.10 17.21
C VAL A 288 13.83 -14.53 15.84
N PHE A 289 13.85 -15.40 14.85
CA PHE A 289 14.14 -15.08 13.47
C PHE A 289 12.90 -15.34 12.63
N GLY A 290 12.53 -14.39 11.83
CA GLY A 290 11.44 -14.52 10.87
C GLY A 290 11.79 -13.85 9.55
N GLU A 291 11.19 -14.35 8.48
CA GLU A 291 11.38 -13.83 7.13
C GLU A 291 10.03 -13.70 6.44
N PHE A 292 9.90 -12.70 5.58
CA PHE A 292 8.75 -12.53 4.72
C PHE A 292 9.12 -11.74 3.47
N THR A 293 8.28 -11.80 2.47
CA THR A 293 8.41 -10.99 1.27
C THR A 293 7.19 -10.10 1.11
N LEU A 294 7.41 -8.86 0.74
CA LEU A 294 6.34 -7.89 0.52
C LEU A 294 6.79 -6.82 -0.47
N GLY A 295 5.91 -6.45 -1.38
CA GLY A 295 6.08 -5.32 -2.28
C GLY A 295 4.73 -4.75 -2.70
N TYR A 296 4.68 -3.46 -2.97
CA TYR A 296 3.51 -2.77 -3.53
C TYR A 296 3.93 -2.05 -4.80
N ASP A 297 3.07 -2.01 -5.79
CA ASP A 297 3.25 -1.20 -6.99
C ASP A 297 1.95 -1.11 -7.78
N TYR A 298 1.95 -0.36 -8.87
CA TYR A 298 0.88 -0.35 -9.86
C TYR A 298 1.26 -1.28 -11.02
N ALA A 299 0.33 -2.11 -11.46
CA ALA A 299 0.56 -3.04 -12.57
C ALA A 299 0.76 -2.30 -13.90
N VAL A 300 -0.03 -1.25 -14.13
CA VAL A 300 0.00 -0.40 -15.32
C VAL A 300 0.08 1.05 -14.87
N ASN A 301 1.18 1.73 -15.18
CA ASN A 301 1.40 3.11 -14.76
C ASN A 301 0.47 4.09 -15.46
N GLU A 302 0.21 3.85 -16.73
CA GLU A 302 -0.60 4.70 -17.59
C GLU A 302 -2.06 4.83 -17.12
N LEU A 303 -2.53 3.86 -16.32
CA LEU A 303 -3.87 3.86 -15.70
C LEU A 303 -3.88 4.45 -14.27
N VAL A 304 -2.81 5.09 -13.86
CA VAL A 304 -2.72 5.82 -12.59
C VAL A 304 -2.88 7.31 -12.87
N LEU A 305 -3.86 7.92 -12.26
CA LEU A 305 -4.11 9.36 -12.33
C LEU A 305 -3.49 10.03 -11.12
N MET A 306 -2.73 11.08 -11.34
CA MET A 306 -2.07 11.84 -10.27
C MET A 306 -2.20 13.35 -10.52
N ASN A 307 -2.43 14.11 -9.44
CA ASN A 307 -2.39 15.57 -9.52
C ASN A 307 -0.96 16.08 -9.71
N THR A 308 -0.86 17.21 -10.36
CA THR A 308 0.38 18.00 -10.46
C THR A 308 0.04 19.49 -10.45
N SER A 309 0.85 20.28 -9.72
CA SER A 309 0.77 21.74 -9.77
C SER A 309 1.69 22.35 -10.84
N ALA A 310 2.45 21.52 -11.55
CA ALA A 310 3.25 21.98 -12.67
C ALA A 310 2.36 22.18 -13.91
N VAL A 311 2.58 23.29 -14.62
CA VAL A 311 1.91 23.53 -15.90
C VAL A 311 2.37 22.48 -16.92
N LEU A 312 1.42 21.79 -17.53
CA LEU A 312 1.67 20.73 -18.47
C LEU A 312 1.65 21.27 -19.90
N VAL A 313 2.74 21.04 -20.67
CA VAL A 313 2.78 21.34 -22.11
C VAL A 313 1.85 20.39 -22.87
N ILE A 314 1.89 19.11 -22.52
CA ILE A 314 0.98 18.08 -23.02
C ILE A 314 0.31 17.46 -21.80
N LYS A 315 -1.01 17.53 -21.72
CA LYS A 315 -1.81 16.97 -20.63
C LYS A 315 -1.79 15.44 -20.65
N GLY A 316 -2.23 14.83 -19.58
CA GLY A 316 -2.36 13.39 -19.46
C GLY A 316 -1.02 12.68 -19.32
N LEU A 317 -0.68 11.78 -20.23
CA LEU A 317 0.57 11.00 -20.19
C LEU A 317 1.81 11.81 -20.62
N GLY A 318 1.65 13.09 -20.99
CA GLY A 318 2.76 13.92 -21.48
C GLY A 318 3.27 13.55 -22.87
N ASN A 319 2.56 12.69 -23.58
CA ASN A 319 2.88 12.22 -24.93
C ASN A 319 1.59 11.99 -25.73
N ALA A 320 1.41 12.72 -26.84
CA ALA A 320 0.19 12.69 -27.63
C ALA A 320 -0.12 11.30 -28.22
N ALA A 321 0.91 10.56 -28.63
CA ALA A 321 0.72 9.21 -29.16
C ALA A 321 0.27 8.22 -28.06
N LEU A 322 0.81 8.33 -26.84
CA LEU A 322 0.37 7.53 -25.72
C LEU A 322 -1.04 7.90 -25.26
N ASN A 323 -1.36 9.20 -25.27
CA ASN A 323 -2.72 9.65 -24.96
C ASN A 323 -3.73 9.05 -25.95
N ALA A 324 -3.46 9.14 -27.25
CA ALA A 324 -4.34 8.54 -28.26
C ALA A 324 -4.50 7.02 -28.12
N LEU A 325 -3.51 6.35 -27.56
CA LEU A 325 -3.51 4.91 -27.37
C LEU A 325 -4.30 4.47 -26.14
N TYR A 326 -4.12 5.16 -24.99
CA TYR A 326 -4.76 4.81 -23.73
C TYR A 326 -6.06 5.61 -23.46
N TYR A 327 -6.16 6.80 -24.03
CA TYR A 327 -7.24 7.77 -23.78
C TYR A 327 -7.75 8.36 -25.11
N PRO A 328 -8.30 7.53 -26.01
CA PRO A 328 -8.63 7.96 -27.38
C PRO A 328 -9.72 9.02 -27.47
N GLU A 329 -10.51 9.19 -26.42
CA GLU A 329 -11.57 10.21 -26.36
C GLU A 329 -11.09 11.57 -25.87
N GLU A 330 -9.91 11.62 -25.23
CA GLU A 330 -9.30 12.86 -24.81
C GLU A 330 -8.55 13.50 -25.99
N VAL A 331 -9.22 14.37 -26.71
CA VAL A 331 -8.58 15.27 -27.69
C VAL A 331 -7.77 16.30 -26.90
N LEU A 332 -6.52 15.98 -26.66
CA LEU A 332 -5.61 16.80 -25.86
C LEU A 332 -4.84 17.81 -26.71
#